data_d61b2f07a207acc083b8463d84572acb
#
_entry.id   d61b2f07a207acc083b8463d84572acb
#
_cell.length_a   1.000
_cell.length_b   1.000
_cell.length_c   1.000
_cell.angle_alpha   90.00
_cell.angle_beta   90.00
_cell.angle_gamma   90.00
#
_symmetry.space_group_name_H-M   'P 1'
#
loop_
_entity.id
_entity.type
_entity.pdbx_description
1 polymer ?
#
loop_
_entity_poly.entity_id
_entity_poly.type
_entity_poly.pdbx_seq_one_letter_code
_entity_poly.pdbx_strand_id
1 'polypeptide(L)'
;MVSACHDVRHIVLTAGVRSGRFAREAVVKATEYDGVLNTIAAARLQEFHGRLVYMTSIGVTRQSMFASVLNVWKGNTLLWRPRAEEAIRASGLDYAIVRAAFLLNRPAHQRAVHVSQEESPLTFRECIARGDVAEALVEALFHPNTGRTTFEIKWDKGPRRSNWSTLFSGLRSDDPHAAHGHHHGV
;
A
#
# COMPACT_ATOMS: atom_id res chain seq x y z
N MET A 1 -6.48 -11.33 16.50
CA MET A 1 -6.62 -10.97 15.08
C MET A 1 -7.98 -11.40 14.52
N VAL A 2 -8.43 -12.67 14.69
CA VAL A 2 -9.72 -13.15 14.14
C VAL A 2 -10.89 -12.29 14.61
N SER A 3 -11.02 -11.99 15.91
CA SER A 3 -12.07 -11.15 16.45
C SER A 3 -12.05 -9.70 15.91
N ALA A 4 -10.89 -9.19 15.51
CA ALA A 4 -10.77 -7.85 14.94
C ALA A 4 -11.26 -7.77 13.49
N CYS A 5 -11.41 -8.92 12.81
CA CYS A 5 -11.95 -8.99 11.45
C CYS A 5 -13.44 -9.39 11.41
N HIS A 6 -14.07 -9.54 12.59
CA HIS A 6 -15.49 -9.90 12.67
C HIS A 6 -16.34 -8.68 12.32
N ASP A 7 -17.30 -8.85 11.42
CA ASP A 7 -18.29 -7.83 10.97
C ASP A 7 -17.67 -6.51 10.44
N VAL A 8 -16.41 -6.54 10.02
CA VAL A 8 -15.79 -5.36 9.39
C VAL A 8 -16.09 -5.32 7.89
N ARG A 9 -16.38 -4.12 7.38
CA ARG A 9 -16.63 -3.91 5.94
C ARG A 9 -15.36 -3.72 5.14
N HIS A 10 -14.32 -3.15 5.75
CA HIS A 10 -13.05 -2.88 5.12
C HIS A 10 -11.92 -3.01 6.13
N ILE A 11 -10.72 -3.29 5.63
CA ILE A 11 -9.50 -3.38 6.45
C ILE A 11 -8.48 -2.40 5.88
N VAL A 12 -7.94 -1.51 6.71
CA VAL A 12 -6.79 -0.68 6.37
C VAL A 12 -5.61 -1.12 7.22
N LEU A 13 -4.59 -1.68 6.59
CA LEU A 13 -3.41 -2.21 7.26
C LEU A 13 -2.22 -1.27 7.05
N THR A 14 -1.87 -0.53 8.09
CA THR A 14 -0.74 0.42 8.11
C THR A 14 0.32 0.03 9.14
N ALA A 15 0.25 -1.20 9.65
CA ALA A 15 1.20 -1.67 10.64
C ALA A 15 2.62 -1.71 10.08
N GLY A 16 3.55 -1.15 10.80
CA GLY A 16 4.95 -1.14 10.46
C GLY A 16 5.82 -0.98 11.71
N VAL A 17 7.03 -1.48 11.66
CA VAL A 17 7.94 -1.33 12.77
C VAL A 17 8.41 0.11 12.85
N ARG A 18 8.21 0.76 14.00
CA ARG A 18 8.84 2.04 14.31
C ARG A 18 10.35 1.80 14.51
N SER A 19 11.08 1.67 13.40
CA SER A 19 12.48 1.34 13.43
C SER A 19 13.30 2.53 13.91
N GLY A 20 13.77 2.45 15.16
CA GLY A 20 15.06 3.03 15.51
C GLY A 20 16.18 2.29 14.78
N ARG A 21 17.38 2.79 14.88
CA ARG A 21 18.62 2.43 14.13
C ARG A 21 19.00 0.93 14.10
N PHE A 22 18.30 0.02 14.81
CA PHE A 22 18.63 -1.41 14.92
C PHE A 22 17.37 -2.24 15.18
N ALA A 23 16.35 -2.19 14.31
CA ALA A 23 15.24 -3.11 14.44
C ALA A 23 15.73 -4.55 14.21
N ARG A 24 15.47 -5.45 15.15
CA ARG A 24 15.76 -6.88 14.97
C ARG A 24 14.93 -7.40 13.81
N GLU A 25 15.54 -8.10 12.87
CA GLU A 25 14.86 -8.67 11.70
C GLU A 25 13.63 -9.50 12.09
N ALA A 26 13.72 -10.28 13.17
CA ALA A 26 12.58 -11.06 13.67
C ALA A 26 11.35 -10.19 14.01
N VAL A 27 11.55 -9.00 14.57
CA VAL A 27 10.47 -8.07 14.90
C VAL A 27 9.89 -7.46 13.63
N VAL A 28 10.75 -7.12 12.66
CA VAL A 28 10.32 -6.61 11.36
C VAL A 28 9.51 -7.66 10.62
N LYS A 29 10.01 -8.89 10.53
CA LYS A 29 9.29 -10.02 9.93
C LYS A 29 7.93 -10.24 10.59
N ALA A 30 7.90 -10.33 11.92
CA ALA A 30 6.69 -10.58 12.69
C ALA A 30 5.61 -9.49 12.45
N THR A 31 6.03 -8.23 12.28
CA THR A 31 5.09 -7.12 12.08
C THR A 31 4.72 -6.93 10.61
N GLU A 32 5.71 -6.86 9.72
CA GLU A 32 5.52 -6.43 8.32
C GLU A 32 5.21 -7.59 7.36
N TYR A 33 5.40 -8.84 7.80
CA TYR A 33 5.07 -10.03 7.01
C TYR A 33 4.09 -10.96 7.74
N ASP A 34 4.46 -11.50 8.91
CA ASP A 34 3.60 -12.45 9.63
C ASP A 34 2.28 -11.78 10.06
N GLY A 35 2.31 -10.47 10.41
CA GLY A 35 1.12 -9.68 10.70
C GLY A 35 0.17 -9.58 9.49
N VAL A 36 0.71 -9.44 8.28
CA VAL A 36 -0.08 -9.44 7.04
C VAL A 36 -0.68 -10.82 6.80
N LEU A 37 0.09 -11.89 6.91
CA LEU A 37 -0.42 -13.27 6.77
C LEU A 37 -1.55 -13.56 7.77
N ASN A 38 -1.38 -13.13 9.02
CA ASN A 38 -2.40 -13.28 10.06
C ASN A 38 -3.67 -12.49 9.75
N THR A 39 -3.53 -11.31 9.13
CA THR A 39 -4.69 -10.51 8.69
C THR A 39 -5.43 -11.20 7.54
N ILE A 40 -4.71 -11.71 6.55
CA ILE A 40 -5.30 -12.47 5.43
C ILE A 40 -6.02 -13.72 5.95
N ALA A 41 -5.40 -14.49 6.83
CA ALA A 41 -5.98 -15.69 7.42
C ALA A 41 -7.26 -15.36 8.22
N ALA A 42 -7.23 -14.29 9.03
CA ALA A 42 -8.37 -13.83 9.79
C ALA A 42 -9.52 -13.35 8.89
N ALA A 43 -9.21 -12.60 7.83
CA ALA A 43 -10.20 -12.14 6.86
C ALA A 43 -10.88 -13.33 6.16
N ARG A 44 -10.12 -14.33 5.74
CA ARG A 44 -10.68 -15.55 5.12
C ARG A 44 -11.57 -16.33 6.06
N LEU A 45 -11.16 -16.51 7.33
CA LEU A 45 -11.96 -17.19 8.34
C LEU A 45 -13.28 -16.50 8.67
N GLN A 46 -13.35 -15.19 8.45
CA GLN A 46 -14.55 -14.37 8.66
C GLN A 46 -15.33 -14.11 7.36
N GLU A 47 -15.00 -14.83 6.27
CA GLU A 47 -15.67 -14.65 4.96
C GLU A 47 -15.71 -13.17 4.54
N PHE A 48 -14.59 -12.47 4.71
CA PHE A 48 -14.48 -11.04 4.44
C PHE A 48 -14.66 -10.75 2.95
N HIS A 49 -15.66 -9.94 2.62
CA HIS A 49 -15.98 -9.54 1.24
C HIS A 49 -15.65 -8.09 0.91
N GLY A 50 -15.06 -7.36 1.85
CA GLY A 50 -14.65 -5.97 1.66
C GLY A 50 -13.28 -5.84 1.00
N ARG A 51 -12.78 -4.61 0.97
CA ARG A 51 -11.43 -4.33 0.45
C ARG A 51 -10.41 -4.25 1.57
N LEU A 52 -9.27 -4.93 1.37
CA LEU A 52 -8.05 -4.79 2.17
C LEU A 52 -7.14 -3.74 1.53
N VAL A 53 -6.97 -2.59 2.17
CA VAL A 53 -5.99 -1.57 1.75
C VAL A 53 -4.72 -1.72 2.58
N TYR A 54 -3.61 -2.00 1.92
CA TYR A 54 -2.30 -2.18 2.55
C TYR A 54 -1.35 -1.05 2.21
N MET A 55 -0.80 -0.40 3.24
CA MET A 55 0.22 0.64 3.07
C MET A 55 1.62 0.04 3.14
N THR A 56 2.38 0.25 2.09
CA THR A 56 3.80 -0.10 2.01
C THR A 56 4.63 1.11 1.59
N SER A 57 5.78 0.96 1.01
CA SER A 57 6.65 2.07 0.61
C SER A 57 7.15 1.94 -0.83
N ILE A 58 7.42 3.07 -1.47
CA ILE A 58 8.16 3.15 -2.72
C ILE A 58 9.51 2.43 -2.58
N GLY A 59 10.01 1.83 -3.65
CA GLY A 59 11.31 1.16 -3.71
C GLY A 59 11.33 -0.27 -3.18
N VAL A 60 10.18 -0.87 -2.95
CA VAL A 60 10.05 -2.25 -2.47
C VAL A 60 10.54 -3.26 -3.50
N THR A 61 10.28 -3.00 -4.79
CA THR A 61 10.66 -3.89 -5.91
C THR A 61 11.94 -3.45 -6.61
N ARG A 62 12.21 -2.14 -6.67
CA ARG A 62 13.37 -1.58 -7.35
C ARG A 62 14.47 -1.24 -6.36
N GLN A 63 15.36 -2.21 -6.10
CA GLN A 63 16.50 -2.01 -5.21
C GLN A 63 17.53 -1.05 -5.84
N SER A 64 17.70 0.13 -5.25
CA SER A 64 18.85 0.98 -5.48
C SER A 64 19.98 0.61 -4.50
N MET A 65 21.25 0.90 -4.81
CA MET A 65 22.37 0.72 -3.86
C MET A 65 22.09 1.41 -2.51
N PHE A 66 21.43 2.56 -2.56
CA PHE A 66 20.98 3.30 -1.39
C PHE A 66 19.91 2.53 -0.58
N ALA A 67 18.95 1.88 -1.25
CA ALA A 67 17.96 1.05 -0.60
C ALA A 67 18.58 -0.17 0.10
N SER A 68 19.65 -0.75 -0.48
CA SER A 68 20.36 -1.89 0.13
C SER A 68 21.07 -1.51 1.43
N VAL A 69 21.71 -0.35 1.49
CA VAL A 69 22.36 0.16 2.73
C VAL A 69 21.29 0.48 3.80
N LEU A 70 20.19 1.12 3.42
CA LEU A 70 19.07 1.38 4.33
C LEU A 70 18.42 0.10 4.84
N ASN A 71 18.37 -0.95 4.02
CA ASN A 71 17.76 -2.23 4.35
C ASN A 71 18.48 -2.93 5.51
N VAL A 72 19.82 -2.94 5.47
CA VAL A 72 20.64 -3.50 6.57
C VAL A 72 20.38 -2.74 7.88
N TRP A 73 20.19 -1.41 7.82
CA TRP A 73 19.92 -0.59 9.00
C TRP A 73 18.48 -0.72 9.53
N LYS A 74 17.55 -1.13 8.69
CA LYS A 74 16.11 -1.25 9.01
C LYS A 74 15.64 -2.68 9.22
N GLY A 75 16.54 -3.63 9.46
CA GLY A 75 16.19 -5.02 9.77
C GLY A 75 15.51 -5.75 8.59
N ASN A 76 16.03 -5.57 7.38
CA ASN A 76 15.55 -6.23 6.16
C ASN A 76 14.07 -5.95 5.79
N THR A 77 13.57 -4.76 6.12
CA THR A 77 12.21 -4.32 5.76
C THR A 77 11.93 -4.48 4.26
N LEU A 78 12.93 -4.18 3.39
CA LEU A 78 12.81 -4.35 1.94
C LEU A 78 12.76 -5.81 1.47
N LEU A 79 13.06 -6.76 2.35
CA LEU A 79 12.88 -8.19 2.09
C LEU A 79 11.46 -8.64 2.40
N TRP A 80 10.89 -8.16 3.50
CA TRP A 80 9.62 -8.67 4.02
C TRP A 80 8.40 -7.99 3.39
N ARG A 81 8.50 -6.70 3.04
CA ARG A 81 7.40 -5.97 2.39
C ARG A 81 7.02 -6.50 1.00
N PRO A 82 7.96 -6.81 0.07
CA PRO A 82 7.61 -7.42 -1.22
C PRO A 82 6.88 -8.75 -1.04
N ARG A 83 7.33 -9.56 -0.07
CA ARG A 83 6.68 -10.84 0.25
C ARG A 83 5.27 -10.66 0.81
N ALA A 84 5.07 -9.63 1.61
CA ALA A 84 3.74 -9.28 2.12
C ALA A 84 2.80 -8.83 0.99
N GLU A 85 3.28 -7.99 0.08
CA GLU A 85 2.51 -7.58 -1.11
C GLU A 85 2.13 -8.80 -1.97
N GLU A 86 3.08 -9.72 -2.19
CA GLU A 86 2.83 -10.95 -2.95
C GLU A 86 1.79 -11.84 -2.28
N ALA A 87 1.87 -12.01 -0.96
CA ALA A 87 0.87 -12.75 -0.19
C ALA A 87 -0.53 -12.13 -0.30
N ILE A 88 -0.63 -10.79 -0.32
CA ILE A 88 -1.90 -10.09 -0.53
C ILE A 88 -2.42 -10.36 -1.95
N ARG A 89 -1.60 -10.23 -2.99
CA ARG A 89 -2.01 -10.51 -4.38
C ARG A 89 -2.50 -11.95 -4.55
N ALA A 90 -1.80 -12.90 -3.94
CA ALA A 90 -2.17 -14.33 -3.96
C ALA A 90 -3.34 -14.68 -3.03
N SER A 91 -3.82 -13.74 -2.20
CA SER A 91 -4.83 -14.04 -1.18
C SER A 91 -6.23 -14.33 -1.73
N GLY A 92 -6.56 -13.89 -2.94
CA GLY A 92 -7.92 -13.93 -3.49
C GLY A 92 -8.86 -12.85 -2.94
N LEU A 93 -8.43 -12.05 -1.96
CA LEU A 93 -9.21 -10.92 -1.45
C LEU A 93 -9.25 -9.77 -2.47
N ASP A 94 -10.26 -8.90 -2.39
CA ASP A 94 -10.19 -7.58 -3.02
C ASP A 94 -9.20 -6.72 -2.23
N TYR A 95 -8.23 -6.10 -2.90
CA TYR A 95 -7.16 -5.36 -2.25
C TYR A 95 -6.79 -4.08 -3.01
N ALA A 96 -6.16 -3.14 -2.29
CA ALA A 96 -5.35 -2.08 -2.88
C ALA A 96 -4.02 -1.98 -2.12
N ILE A 97 -2.90 -1.99 -2.84
CA ILE A 97 -1.56 -1.83 -2.27
C ILE A 97 -1.08 -0.42 -2.59
N VAL A 98 -0.89 0.38 -1.56
CA VAL A 98 -0.49 1.78 -1.65
C VAL A 98 0.95 1.93 -1.20
N ARG A 99 1.87 2.17 -2.15
CA ARG A 99 3.28 2.41 -1.90
C ARG A 99 3.51 3.90 -1.68
N ALA A 100 3.67 4.31 -0.43
CA ALA A 100 3.89 5.70 -0.08
C ALA A 100 5.38 6.10 -0.13
N ALA A 101 5.65 7.33 -0.56
CA ALA A 101 6.95 7.97 -0.43
C ALA A 101 7.31 8.25 1.04
N PHE A 102 8.44 8.92 1.32
CA PHE A 102 8.81 9.28 2.69
C PHE A 102 7.73 10.11 3.38
N LEU A 103 7.26 9.60 4.53
CA LEU A 103 6.18 10.20 5.29
C LEU A 103 6.66 11.40 6.11
N LEU A 104 6.06 12.56 5.89
CA LEU A 104 6.34 13.78 6.62
C LEU A 104 5.22 14.12 7.62
N ASN A 105 5.62 14.65 8.77
CA ASN A 105 4.71 15.26 9.73
C ASN A 105 4.45 16.73 9.34
N ARG A 106 3.77 16.93 8.22
CA ARG A 106 3.35 18.23 7.71
C ARG A 106 1.85 18.21 7.47
N PRO A 107 1.18 19.39 7.44
CA PRO A 107 -0.23 19.47 7.10
C PRO A 107 -0.49 18.85 5.72
N ALA A 108 -1.62 18.17 5.59
CA ALA A 108 -2.12 17.66 4.30
C ALA A 108 -2.54 18.81 3.37
N HIS A 109 -2.78 18.50 2.11
CA HIS A 109 -3.31 19.40 1.08
C HIS A 109 -2.40 20.57 0.68
N GLN A 110 -1.15 20.58 1.10
CA GLN A 110 -0.22 21.66 0.77
C GLN A 110 0.37 21.54 -0.64
N ARG A 111 0.42 20.34 -1.19
CA ARG A 111 1.05 20.06 -2.49
C ARG A 111 0.15 19.15 -3.33
N ALA A 112 0.38 19.18 -4.63
CA ALA A 112 -0.21 18.20 -5.53
C ALA A 112 0.24 16.80 -5.14
N VAL A 113 -0.63 15.81 -5.36
CA VAL A 113 -0.32 14.39 -5.19
C VAL A 113 -0.20 13.76 -6.58
N HIS A 114 0.85 12.99 -6.76
CA HIS A 114 1.05 12.16 -7.94
C HIS A 114 0.74 10.70 -7.59
N VAL A 115 -0.05 10.06 -8.44
CA VAL A 115 -0.38 8.63 -8.36
C VAL A 115 0.16 7.97 -9.62
N SER A 116 0.90 6.88 -9.46
CA SER A 116 1.54 6.16 -10.57
C SER A 116 1.60 4.67 -10.29
N GLN A 117 1.58 3.86 -11.35
CA GLN A 117 1.89 2.43 -11.29
C GLN A 117 3.31 2.12 -11.80
N GLU A 118 4.05 3.16 -12.17
CA GLU A 118 5.47 3.04 -12.48
C GLU A 118 6.28 2.86 -11.19
N GLU A 119 7.19 1.90 -11.21
CA GLU A 119 8.05 1.63 -10.05
C GLU A 119 9.16 2.66 -9.93
N SER A 120 9.17 3.39 -8.84
CA SER A 120 10.18 4.41 -8.54
C SER A 120 11.23 3.87 -7.56
N PRO A 121 12.52 4.22 -7.72
CA PRO A 121 13.52 3.94 -6.71
C PRO A 121 13.25 4.80 -5.47
N LEU A 122 13.45 4.22 -4.27
CA LEU A 122 13.33 4.99 -3.03
C LEU A 122 14.39 6.09 -2.97
N THR A 123 13.97 7.34 -2.92
CA THR A 123 14.85 8.51 -2.75
C THR A 123 14.32 9.41 -1.65
N PHE A 124 15.20 10.08 -0.89
CA PHE A 124 14.78 11.03 0.15
C PHE A 124 14.13 12.31 -0.40
N ARG A 125 14.21 12.54 -1.70
CA ARG A 125 13.58 13.69 -2.36
C ARG A 125 12.08 13.50 -2.54
N GLU A 126 11.64 12.23 -2.60
CA GLU A 126 10.23 11.89 -2.74
C GLU A 126 9.60 11.75 -1.37
N CYS A 127 8.62 12.58 -1.10
CA CYS A 127 7.96 12.64 0.19
C CYS A 127 6.46 12.94 0.03
N ILE A 128 5.71 12.71 1.10
CA ILE A 128 4.27 12.99 1.17
C ILE A 128 3.86 13.21 2.63
N ALA A 129 2.86 14.05 2.88
CA ALA A 129 2.31 14.20 4.22
C ALA A 129 1.50 12.96 4.64
N ARG A 130 1.58 12.60 5.93
CA ARG A 130 0.80 11.48 6.49
C ARG A 130 -0.71 11.65 6.28
N GLY A 131 -1.21 12.90 6.35
CA GLY A 131 -2.61 13.19 6.13
C GLY A 131 -3.05 12.92 4.70
N ASP A 132 -2.22 13.28 3.70
CA ASP A 132 -2.53 12.97 2.29
C ASP A 132 -2.53 11.46 2.03
N VAL A 133 -1.62 10.70 2.70
CA VAL A 133 -1.61 9.24 2.62
C VAL A 133 -2.85 8.64 3.27
N ALA A 134 -3.22 9.11 4.46
CA ALA A 134 -4.42 8.63 5.16
C ALA A 134 -5.68 8.81 4.31
N GLU A 135 -5.82 9.97 3.67
CA GLU A 135 -6.91 10.25 2.74
C GLU A 135 -6.88 9.30 1.53
N ALA A 136 -5.70 9.08 0.92
CA ALA A 136 -5.55 8.13 -0.19
C ALA A 136 -5.97 6.71 0.19
N LEU A 137 -5.61 6.25 1.40
CA LEU A 137 -5.98 4.91 1.88
C LEU A 137 -7.49 4.78 2.06
N VAL A 138 -8.15 5.82 2.60
CA VAL A 138 -9.62 5.83 2.77
C VAL A 138 -10.32 5.86 1.41
N GLU A 139 -9.91 6.72 0.50
CA GLU A 139 -10.47 6.80 -0.84
C GLU A 139 -10.27 5.51 -1.63
N ALA A 140 -9.12 4.85 -1.45
CA ALA A 140 -8.85 3.57 -2.08
C ALA A 140 -9.77 2.43 -1.63
N LEU A 141 -10.45 2.55 -0.49
CA LEU A 141 -11.46 1.57 -0.07
C LEU A 141 -12.68 1.53 -1.00
N PHE A 142 -13.02 2.66 -1.59
CA PHE A 142 -14.31 2.84 -2.26
C PHE A 142 -14.20 3.05 -3.77
N HIS A 143 -13.05 3.54 -4.25
CA HIS A 143 -12.91 3.83 -5.68
C HIS A 143 -12.84 2.54 -6.52
N PRO A 144 -13.62 2.42 -7.61
CA PRO A 144 -13.68 1.18 -8.39
C PRO A 144 -12.33 0.79 -9.00
N ASN A 145 -11.55 1.75 -9.49
CA ASN A 145 -10.28 1.49 -10.16
C ASN A 145 -9.13 1.13 -9.19
N THR A 146 -9.35 1.16 -7.88
CA THR A 146 -8.33 0.76 -6.90
C THR A 146 -8.48 -0.70 -6.47
N GLY A 147 -9.48 -1.43 -6.98
CA GLY A 147 -9.64 -2.85 -6.74
C GLY A 147 -8.54 -3.67 -7.40
N ARG A 148 -7.89 -4.55 -6.62
CA ARG A 148 -6.79 -5.42 -7.06
C ARG A 148 -5.67 -4.65 -7.77
N THR A 149 -5.26 -3.51 -7.20
CA THR A 149 -4.23 -2.62 -7.78
C THR A 149 -3.09 -2.36 -6.81
N THR A 150 -1.91 -2.18 -7.39
CA THR A 150 -0.72 -1.66 -6.72
C THR A 150 -0.35 -0.33 -7.36
N PHE A 151 -0.18 0.72 -6.54
CA PHE A 151 0.22 2.04 -7.04
C PHE A 151 1.07 2.80 -6.03
N GLU A 152 1.85 3.74 -6.53
CA GLU A 152 2.70 4.63 -5.75
C GLU A 152 2.06 5.99 -5.56
N ILE A 153 2.28 6.60 -4.38
CA ILE A 153 1.83 7.96 -4.08
C ILE A 153 2.97 8.80 -3.53
N LYS A 154 3.10 10.00 -4.07
CA LYS A 154 4.09 10.99 -3.64
C LYS A 154 3.57 12.42 -3.88
N TRP A 155 4.20 13.40 -3.26
CA TRP A 155 3.97 14.78 -3.60
C TRP A 155 4.54 15.12 -4.97
N ASP A 156 3.82 15.96 -5.70
CA ASP A 156 4.25 16.60 -6.93
C ASP A 156 4.43 18.11 -6.72
N LYS A 157 4.89 18.79 -7.77
CA LYS A 157 5.06 20.24 -7.77
C LYS A 157 3.70 20.95 -7.85
N GLY A 158 3.61 22.08 -7.16
CA GLY A 158 2.43 22.95 -7.20
C GLY A 158 1.35 22.60 -6.17
N PRO A 159 0.29 23.40 -6.11
CA PRO A 159 -0.82 23.20 -5.19
C PRO A 159 -1.69 22.02 -5.61
N ARG A 160 -2.39 21.43 -4.64
CA ARG A 160 -3.36 20.36 -4.91
C ARG A 160 -4.51 20.89 -5.76
N ARG A 161 -4.71 20.32 -6.94
CA ARG A 161 -5.77 20.68 -7.88
C ARG A 161 -6.69 19.53 -8.26
N SER A 162 -6.23 18.28 -8.10
CA SER A 162 -6.96 17.08 -8.48
C SER A 162 -7.60 16.42 -7.26
N ASN A 163 -8.81 15.89 -7.44
CA ASN A 163 -9.45 15.02 -6.47
C ASN A 163 -8.99 13.56 -6.68
N TRP A 164 -9.27 12.70 -5.71
CA TRP A 164 -8.88 11.30 -5.75
C TRP A 164 -9.51 10.53 -6.92
N SER A 165 -10.76 10.85 -7.27
CA SER A 165 -11.43 10.23 -8.41
C SER A 165 -10.66 10.43 -9.71
N THR A 166 -10.17 11.65 -9.94
CA THR A 166 -9.31 11.94 -11.10
C THR A 166 -7.96 11.24 -11.00
N LEU A 167 -7.35 11.24 -9.81
CA LEU A 167 -6.03 10.62 -9.61
C LEU A 167 -6.06 9.09 -9.80
N PHE A 168 -7.16 8.44 -9.43
CA PHE A 168 -7.31 6.99 -9.56
C PHE A 168 -7.92 6.55 -10.89
N SER A 169 -8.42 7.47 -11.72
CA SER A 169 -9.12 7.13 -12.98
C SER A 169 -8.29 6.31 -13.96
N GLY A 170 -6.96 6.50 -13.95
CA GLY A 170 -6.02 5.80 -14.84
C GLY A 170 -5.46 4.50 -14.29
N LEU A 171 -5.81 4.10 -13.07
CA LEU A 171 -5.29 2.88 -12.45
C LEU A 171 -5.86 1.63 -13.13
N ARG A 172 -5.00 0.63 -13.27
CA ARG A 172 -5.31 -0.68 -13.86
C ARG A 172 -5.11 -1.77 -12.83
N SER A 173 -5.95 -2.80 -12.87
CA SER A 173 -5.81 -3.98 -12.02
C SER A 173 -4.47 -4.68 -12.25
N ASP A 174 -3.88 -5.22 -11.18
CA ASP A 174 -2.70 -6.10 -11.22
C ASP A 174 -3.04 -7.45 -11.89
N ASP A 175 -4.33 -7.79 -11.98
CA ASP A 175 -4.82 -9.00 -12.62
C ASP A 175 -4.99 -8.76 -14.12
N PRO A 176 -4.17 -9.37 -15.00
CA PRO A 176 -4.25 -9.17 -16.44
C PRO A 176 -5.57 -9.66 -17.05
N HIS A 177 -6.32 -10.51 -16.35
CA HIS A 177 -7.61 -11.05 -16.81
C HIS A 177 -8.82 -10.22 -16.38
N ALA A 178 -8.68 -9.27 -15.48
CA ALA A 178 -9.79 -8.42 -15.00
C ALA A 178 -10.31 -7.46 -16.08
N ALA A 179 -9.52 -7.15 -17.11
CA ALA A 179 -9.87 -6.21 -18.17
C ALA A 179 -10.89 -6.71 -19.19
N HIS A 180 -11.27 -8.01 -19.17
CA HIS A 180 -12.14 -8.64 -20.19
C HIS A 180 -13.53 -9.02 -19.69
N GLY A 181 -13.92 -8.63 -18.48
CA GLY A 181 -15.15 -9.07 -17.79
C GLY A 181 -16.38 -8.16 -17.90
N HIS A 182 -16.36 -7.06 -18.66
CA HIS A 182 -17.51 -6.13 -18.72
C HIS A 182 -18.07 -5.93 -20.13
N HIS A 183 -18.29 -7.02 -20.86
CA HIS A 183 -19.20 -7.01 -22.00
C HIS A 183 -19.82 -8.40 -22.15
N HIS A 184 -20.96 -8.63 -21.46
CA HIS A 184 -22.07 -9.46 -21.95
C HIS A 184 -23.21 -9.40 -20.94
N GLY A 185 -24.27 -8.72 -21.35
CA GLY A 185 -25.55 -8.66 -20.65
C GLY A 185 -26.51 -7.74 -21.38
N VAL A 186 -27.08 -8.29 -22.43
CA VAL A 186 -28.27 -7.75 -23.12
C VAL A 186 -29.47 -7.76 -22.19
#